data_02a39456c014947a52a40f806283aa97
#
_entry.id   02a39456c014947a52a40f806283aa97
#
_cell.length_a   1.000
_cell.length_b   1.000
_cell.length_c   1.000
_cell.angle_alpha   90.00
_cell.angle_beta   90.00
_cell.angle_gamma   90.00
#
_symmetry.space_group_name_H-M   'P 1'
#
loop_
_entity.id
_entity.type
_entity.pdbx_description
1 polymer ?
#
loop_
_entity_poly.entity_id
_entity_poly.type
_entity_poly.pdbx_seq_one_letter_code
_entity_poly.pdbx_strand_id
1 'polypeptide(L)'
;MKFHLVSGGSSVILLLALNLAFAQPETSKAIEHCEMAVAETVKRMRGASAQELHFAAAKRSLLPAQDDETSVRGEGRYSGRASGSHAFTYSCAYNAKTATTSGVMFRETGDRTQAEVAWQPDLTFVSPEACEAASAAELKQKFPRVARIAFGSDSRRLSPAADTHTSSLAGLGAVQRAPGMQAVPFNYRCEIDTRDGRIVSVQTSP
;
A
#
# COMPACT_ATOMS: atom_id res chain seq x y z
N MET A 1 31.11 9.22 -81.76
CA MET A 1 30.39 8.06 -81.24
C MET A 1 29.85 8.36 -79.85
N LYS A 2 28.55 8.44 -79.74
CA LYS A 2 27.86 8.82 -78.47
C LYS A 2 27.60 7.62 -77.69
N PHE A 3 27.89 7.62 -76.38
CA PHE A 3 27.37 6.66 -75.40
C PHE A 3 26.57 7.38 -74.34
N HIS A 4 25.32 6.95 -74.22
CA HIS A 4 24.36 7.38 -73.19
C HIS A 4 24.54 6.55 -71.97
N LEU A 5 24.69 7.19 -70.80
CA LEU A 5 24.56 6.57 -69.51
C LEU A 5 23.13 6.70 -69.03
N VAL A 6 22.52 5.58 -68.74
CA VAL A 6 21.20 5.47 -68.05
C VAL A 6 21.42 5.42 -66.57
N SER A 7 20.87 6.41 -65.88
CA SER A 7 20.82 6.46 -64.41
C SER A 7 19.59 5.72 -63.95
N GLY A 8 19.80 4.60 -63.23
CA GLY A 8 18.75 3.87 -62.54
C GLY A 8 18.72 4.27 -61.08
N GLY A 9 17.73 5.07 -60.73
CA GLY A 9 17.46 5.42 -59.33
C GLY A 9 16.70 4.29 -58.59
N SER A 10 17.30 3.76 -57.57
CA SER A 10 16.65 2.85 -56.61
C SER A 10 16.17 3.65 -55.41
N SER A 11 14.89 3.93 -55.41
CA SER A 11 14.21 4.38 -54.19
C SER A 11 13.55 3.17 -53.52
N VAL A 12 14.19 2.65 -52.50
CA VAL A 12 13.59 1.68 -51.61
C VAL A 12 13.92 2.11 -50.21
N ILE A 13 12.92 1.99 -49.34
CA ILE A 13 12.97 1.99 -47.90
C ILE A 13 12.68 3.33 -47.22
N LEU A 14 11.41 3.44 -46.80
CA LEU A 14 11.06 4.04 -45.51
C LEU A 14 9.64 3.61 -45.10
N LEU A 15 9.49 2.39 -44.59
CA LEU A 15 8.24 1.91 -44.03
C LEU A 15 8.51 0.86 -42.95
N LEU A 16 9.14 1.28 -41.83
CA LEU A 16 9.30 0.41 -40.65
C LEU A 16 9.57 1.22 -39.40
N ALA A 17 8.67 2.13 -39.02
CA ALA A 17 8.77 2.80 -37.72
C ALA A 17 7.41 3.33 -37.21
N LEU A 18 6.34 2.51 -37.24
CA LEU A 18 5.02 3.00 -36.79
C LEU A 18 4.27 2.07 -35.82
N ASN A 19 4.94 1.15 -35.16
CA ASN A 19 4.25 0.21 -34.28
C ASN A 19 4.64 0.27 -32.80
N LEU A 20 5.23 1.33 -32.28
CA LEU A 20 5.63 1.43 -30.87
C LEU A 20 4.85 2.45 -30.04
N ALA A 21 3.81 3.08 -30.58
CA ALA A 21 3.16 4.21 -29.90
C ALA A 21 1.87 3.89 -29.16
N PHE A 22 1.32 2.67 -29.20
CA PHE A 22 -0.01 2.38 -28.66
C PHE A 22 -0.04 1.64 -27.30
N ALA A 23 1.08 1.20 -26.78
CA ALA A 23 1.11 0.49 -25.48
C ALA A 23 1.31 1.42 -24.26
N GLN A 24 1.57 2.70 -24.44
CA GLN A 24 1.92 3.63 -23.36
C GLN A 24 0.75 4.10 -22.45
N PRO A 25 -0.48 4.33 -22.92
CA PRO A 25 -1.50 4.93 -22.08
C PRO A 25 -2.01 3.97 -20.98
N GLU A 26 -2.13 2.68 -21.26
CA GLU A 26 -2.62 1.72 -20.25
C GLU A 26 -1.58 1.41 -19.18
N THR A 27 -0.33 1.30 -19.58
CA THR A 27 0.81 1.11 -18.67
C THR A 27 0.94 2.27 -17.69
N SER A 28 0.79 3.50 -18.17
CA SER A 28 0.82 4.71 -17.32
C SER A 28 -0.33 4.73 -16.34
N LYS A 29 -1.54 4.34 -16.76
CA LYS A 29 -2.71 4.24 -15.87
C LYS A 29 -2.51 3.19 -14.78
N ALA A 30 -1.99 2.02 -15.13
CA ALA A 30 -1.71 0.97 -14.15
C ALA A 30 -0.75 1.46 -13.06
N ILE A 31 0.32 2.15 -13.46
CA ILE A 31 1.28 2.74 -12.51
C ILE A 31 0.58 3.78 -11.63
N GLU A 32 -0.13 4.73 -12.22
CA GLU A 32 -0.78 5.82 -11.50
C GLU A 32 -1.79 5.31 -10.46
N HIS A 33 -2.72 4.45 -10.88
CA HIS A 33 -3.72 3.87 -9.98
C HIS A 33 -3.08 3.04 -8.86
N CYS A 34 -2.05 2.26 -9.21
CA CYS A 34 -1.32 1.46 -8.25
C CYS A 34 -0.59 2.31 -7.21
N GLU A 35 0.19 3.29 -7.65
CA GLU A 35 0.94 4.16 -6.75
C GLU A 35 0.02 5.03 -5.89
N MET A 36 -1.13 5.44 -6.42
CA MET A 36 -2.15 6.13 -5.65
C MET A 36 -2.72 5.25 -4.53
N ALA A 37 -3.10 4.01 -4.83
CA ALA A 37 -3.60 3.06 -3.84
C ALA A 37 -2.55 2.71 -2.77
N VAL A 38 -1.28 2.56 -3.19
CA VAL A 38 -0.17 2.36 -2.25
C VAL A 38 0.04 3.61 -1.38
N ALA A 39 -0.03 4.81 -1.95
CA ALA A 39 0.12 6.06 -1.20
C ALA A 39 -0.98 6.23 -0.14
N GLU A 40 -2.22 5.94 -0.48
CA GLU A 40 -3.33 5.94 0.47
C GLU A 40 -3.12 4.91 1.57
N THR A 41 -2.66 3.70 1.21
CA THR A 41 -2.39 2.63 2.17
C THR A 41 -1.26 3.00 3.12
N VAL A 42 -0.15 3.55 2.63
CA VAL A 42 0.96 4.04 3.47
C VAL A 42 0.46 5.13 4.43
N LYS A 43 -0.29 6.12 3.94
CA LYS A 43 -0.87 7.18 4.77
C LYS A 43 -1.84 6.63 5.82
N ARG A 44 -2.69 5.66 5.46
CA ARG A 44 -3.63 5.00 6.37
C ARG A 44 -2.90 4.24 7.47
N MET A 45 -1.87 3.49 7.11
CA MET A 45 -1.10 2.68 8.06
C MET A 45 -0.21 3.53 8.98
N ARG A 46 0.41 4.58 8.47
CA ARG A 46 1.38 5.41 9.20
C ARG A 46 0.82 6.74 9.70
N GLY A 47 -0.38 7.12 9.26
CA GLY A 47 -1.05 8.35 9.68
C GLY A 47 -0.20 9.59 9.40
N ALA A 48 -0.15 10.48 10.38
CA ALA A 48 0.63 11.73 10.28
C ALA A 48 2.16 11.51 10.23
N SER A 49 2.64 10.30 10.46
CA SER A 49 4.07 9.95 10.34
C SER A 49 4.51 9.73 8.90
N ALA A 50 3.59 9.55 7.96
CA ALA A 50 3.92 9.45 6.54
C ALA A 50 3.67 10.78 5.83
N GLN A 51 4.74 11.52 5.59
CA GLN A 51 4.74 12.77 4.83
C GLN A 51 5.58 12.59 3.57
N GLU A 52 5.42 13.47 2.59
CA GLU A 52 6.28 13.53 1.38
C GLU A 52 6.61 12.15 0.79
N LEU A 53 5.61 11.49 0.26
CA LEU A 53 5.74 10.16 -0.31
C LEU A 53 6.23 10.26 -1.76
N HIS A 54 7.33 9.56 -2.07
CA HIS A 54 7.96 9.53 -3.39
C HIS A 54 8.13 8.12 -3.90
N PHE A 55 7.78 7.89 -5.17
CA PHE A 55 8.00 6.63 -5.88
C PHE A 55 9.20 6.74 -6.83
N ALA A 56 10.07 5.75 -6.82
CA ALA A 56 11.27 5.71 -7.65
C ALA A 56 10.94 5.24 -9.07
N ALA A 57 10.76 6.17 -10.01
CA ALA A 57 10.38 5.85 -11.39
C ALA A 57 11.28 4.80 -12.07
N ALA A 58 12.60 4.87 -11.84
CA ALA A 58 13.58 3.94 -12.42
C ALA A 58 13.54 2.52 -11.80
N LYS A 59 12.78 2.32 -10.72
CA LYS A 59 12.67 1.05 -9.99
C LYS A 59 11.34 0.35 -10.19
N ARG A 60 10.52 0.87 -11.09
CA ARG A 60 9.23 0.27 -11.44
C ARG A 60 9.43 -0.94 -12.34
N SER A 61 8.65 -1.96 -12.11
CA SER A 61 8.50 -3.10 -13.01
C SER A 61 7.03 -3.43 -13.21
N LEU A 62 6.66 -3.73 -14.44
CA LEU A 62 5.32 -4.14 -14.81
C LEU A 62 5.39 -5.57 -15.35
N LEU A 63 4.47 -6.39 -14.89
CA LEU A 63 4.34 -7.78 -15.32
C LEU A 63 2.87 -8.01 -15.69
N PRO A 64 2.58 -8.63 -16.84
CA PRO A 64 1.24 -9.09 -17.12
C PRO A 64 0.83 -10.11 -16.05
N ALA A 65 -0.38 -9.98 -15.53
CA ALA A 65 -0.99 -10.93 -14.63
C ALA A 65 -2.16 -11.62 -15.35
N GLN A 66 -2.88 -12.51 -14.66
CA GLN A 66 -4.06 -13.16 -15.20
C GLN A 66 -5.23 -12.18 -15.23
N ASP A 67 -6.26 -12.49 -16.03
CA ASP A 67 -7.55 -11.79 -16.05
C ASP A 67 -7.49 -10.28 -16.37
N ASP A 68 -6.67 -9.89 -17.37
CA ASP A 68 -6.48 -8.49 -17.79
C ASP A 68 -5.90 -7.57 -16.71
N GLU A 69 -5.23 -8.14 -15.74
CA GLU A 69 -4.51 -7.38 -14.71
C GLU A 69 -3.06 -7.08 -15.12
N THR A 70 -2.58 -5.93 -14.68
CA THR A 70 -1.16 -5.57 -14.74
C THR A 70 -0.62 -5.47 -13.32
N SER A 71 0.35 -6.32 -13.00
CA SER A 71 1.07 -6.23 -11.73
C SER A 71 2.13 -5.14 -11.82
N VAL A 72 2.08 -4.21 -10.87
CA VAL A 72 3.07 -3.14 -10.70
C VAL A 72 3.86 -3.39 -9.44
N ARG A 73 5.18 -3.31 -9.54
CA ARG A 73 6.10 -3.41 -8.40
C ARG A 73 7.09 -2.26 -8.45
N GLY A 74 7.56 -1.82 -7.30
CA GLY A 74 8.53 -0.76 -7.26
C GLY A 74 9.08 -0.47 -5.87
N GLU A 75 9.83 0.62 -5.81
CA GLU A 75 10.40 1.15 -4.58
C GLU A 75 9.91 2.58 -4.37
N GLY A 76 9.82 2.97 -3.10
CA GLY A 76 9.47 4.33 -2.71
C GLY A 76 10.11 4.70 -1.38
N ARG A 77 9.85 5.93 -0.96
CA ARG A 77 10.21 6.44 0.36
C ARG A 77 9.19 7.44 0.83
N TYR A 78 9.05 7.55 2.13
CA TYR A 78 8.27 8.63 2.74
C TYR A 78 9.07 9.27 3.87
N SER A 79 8.80 10.54 4.15
CA SER A 79 9.39 11.25 5.27
C SER A 79 8.60 11.00 6.54
N GLY A 80 9.29 10.65 7.65
CA GLY A 80 8.70 10.54 8.98
C GLY A 80 8.93 11.80 9.79
N ARG A 81 7.99 12.18 10.65
CA ARG A 81 8.11 13.39 11.50
C ARG A 81 9.31 13.39 12.41
N ALA A 82 9.68 12.22 12.96
CA ALA A 82 10.73 12.10 13.97
C ALA A 82 11.93 11.25 13.53
N SER A 83 11.81 10.48 12.46
CA SER A 83 12.71 9.37 12.14
C SER A 83 13.38 9.46 10.75
N GLY A 84 13.25 10.60 10.07
CA GLY A 84 13.86 10.77 8.75
C GLY A 84 13.12 10.07 7.61
N SER A 85 13.87 9.59 6.61
CA SER A 85 13.31 8.97 5.41
C SER A 85 13.22 7.46 5.53
N HIS A 86 12.03 6.89 5.31
CA HIS A 86 11.77 5.45 5.31
C HIS A 86 11.64 4.94 3.89
N ALA A 87 12.52 4.03 3.50
CA ALA A 87 12.42 3.34 2.21
C ALA A 87 11.47 2.15 2.30
N PHE A 88 10.73 1.89 1.23
CA PHE A 88 9.83 0.75 1.12
C PHE A 88 9.81 0.15 -0.28
N THR A 89 9.45 -1.12 -0.38
CA THR A 89 9.04 -1.78 -1.62
C THR A 89 7.52 -1.90 -1.64
N TYR A 90 6.92 -1.91 -2.83
CA TYR A 90 5.49 -2.05 -3.00
C TYR A 90 5.13 -2.97 -4.16
N SER A 91 3.93 -3.50 -4.12
CA SER A 91 3.28 -4.16 -5.26
C SER A 91 1.77 -3.95 -5.21
N CYS A 92 1.15 -3.96 -6.37
CA CYS A 92 -0.30 -4.10 -6.52
C CYS A 92 -0.64 -4.62 -7.92
N ALA A 93 -1.88 -5.02 -8.15
CA ALA A 93 -2.44 -5.36 -9.44
C ALA A 93 -3.49 -4.33 -9.85
N TYR A 94 -3.51 -3.95 -11.12
CA TYR A 94 -4.50 -3.06 -11.72
C TYR A 94 -5.23 -3.78 -12.83
N ASN A 95 -6.56 -3.79 -12.76
CA ASN A 95 -7.43 -4.32 -13.80
C ASN A 95 -7.92 -3.19 -14.70
N ALA A 96 -7.52 -3.20 -15.97
CA ALA A 96 -7.83 -2.14 -16.92
C ALA A 96 -9.32 -2.09 -17.32
N LYS A 97 -10.03 -3.23 -17.26
CA LYS A 97 -11.46 -3.31 -17.62
C LYS A 97 -12.36 -2.72 -16.56
N THR A 98 -12.04 -2.97 -15.29
CA THR A 98 -12.84 -2.52 -14.16
C THR A 98 -12.32 -1.24 -13.54
N ALA A 99 -11.12 -0.79 -13.95
CA ALA A 99 -10.38 0.33 -13.36
C ALA A 99 -10.17 0.19 -11.84
N THR A 100 -9.98 -1.05 -11.36
CA THR A 100 -9.79 -1.34 -9.93
C THR A 100 -8.37 -1.79 -9.64
N THR A 101 -7.91 -1.51 -8.42
CA THR A 101 -6.66 -2.00 -7.85
C THR A 101 -6.90 -3.06 -6.79
N SER A 102 -6.05 -4.07 -6.74
CA SER A 102 -6.08 -5.19 -5.79
C SER A 102 -4.67 -5.56 -5.36
N GLY A 103 -4.51 -6.41 -4.34
CA GLY A 103 -3.24 -6.93 -3.90
C GLY A 103 -2.25 -5.85 -3.46
N VAL A 104 -2.74 -4.78 -2.82
CA VAL A 104 -1.91 -3.65 -2.38
C VAL A 104 -1.05 -4.07 -1.20
N MET A 105 0.25 -4.10 -1.43
CA MET A 105 1.24 -4.45 -0.41
C MET A 105 2.34 -3.39 -0.38
N PHE A 106 2.84 -3.07 0.81
CA PHE A 106 4.09 -2.35 0.98
C PHE A 106 4.88 -2.89 2.17
N ARG A 107 6.21 -2.82 2.07
CA ARG A 107 7.12 -3.24 3.14
C ARG A 107 8.28 -2.25 3.27
N GLU A 108 8.51 -1.76 4.47
CA GLU A 108 9.68 -0.94 4.78
C GLU A 108 10.96 -1.76 4.68
N THR A 109 11.99 -1.18 4.05
CA THR A 109 13.27 -1.87 3.78
C THR A 109 14.38 -1.51 4.77
N GLY A 110 14.07 -0.67 5.78
CA GLY A 110 15.05 -0.14 6.74
C GLY A 110 15.50 -1.09 7.85
N ASP A 111 14.77 -2.15 8.14
CA ASP A 111 15.12 -3.14 9.16
C ASP A 111 15.49 -4.50 8.52
N ARG A 112 16.72 -4.58 8.03
CA ARG A 112 17.28 -5.86 7.60
C ARG A 112 17.85 -6.62 8.78
N THR A 113 17.00 -7.26 9.56
CA THR A 113 17.38 -8.41 10.36
C THR A 113 16.41 -9.53 10.10
N GLN A 114 16.97 -10.57 9.46
CA GLN A 114 16.43 -11.90 9.17
C GLN A 114 15.70 -12.11 7.84
N ALA A 115 16.35 -12.96 7.02
CA ALA A 115 15.84 -13.57 5.82
C ALA A 115 14.88 -14.73 6.15
N GLU A 116 13.72 -14.40 6.65
CA GLU A 116 12.54 -15.25 6.55
C GLU A 116 11.68 -14.69 5.44
N VAL A 117 11.06 -15.55 4.63
CA VAL A 117 10.10 -15.08 3.61
C VAL A 117 9.04 -14.27 4.35
N ALA A 118 9.26 -12.97 4.39
CA ALA A 118 8.47 -12.10 5.25
C ALA A 118 7.02 -12.15 4.76
N TRP A 119 6.12 -12.58 5.63
CA TRP A 119 4.69 -12.52 5.42
C TRP A 119 4.29 -11.12 4.94
N GLN A 120 3.59 -11.06 3.81
CA GLN A 120 3.12 -9.83 3.19
C GLN A 120 1.60 -9.92 3.05
N PRO A 121 0.83 -9.27 3.92
CA PRO A 121 -0.62 -9.27 3.83
C PRO A 121 -1.10 -8.42 2.65
N ASP A 122 -2.23 -8.81 2.10
CA ASP A 122 -3.02 -7.92 1.26
C ASP A 122 -3.63 -6.82 2.15
N LEU A 123 -3.30 -5.56 1.85
CA LEU A 123 -3.73 -4.39 2.61
C LEU A 123 -4.91 -3.65 1.94
N THR A 124 -5.46 -4.18 0.86
CA THR A 124 -6.52 -3.52 0.08
C THR A 124 -7.72 -3.16 0.96
N PHE A 125 -8.15 -4.09 1.79
CA PHE A 125 -9.32 -3.91 2.66
C PHE A 125 -8.97 -3.72 4.15
N VAL A 126 -7.70 -3.71 4.52
CA VAL A 126 -7.30 -3.50 5.91
C VAL A 126 -7.49 -2.03 6.30
N SER A 127 -8.35 -1.78 7.27
CA SER A 127 -8.59 -0.44 7.82
C SER A 127 -8.17 -0.38 9.29
N PRO A 128 -7.04 0.27 9.60
CA PRO A 128 -6.65 0.54 10.99
C PRO A 128 -7.69 1.36 11.75
N GLU A 129 -8.34 2.30 11.07
CA GLU A 129 -9.37 3.15 11.65
C GLU A 129 -10.61 2.35 12.07
N ALA A 130 -11.01 1.32 11.29
CA ALA A 130 -12.10 0.42 11.65
C ALA A 130 -11.76 -0.40 12.90
N CYS A 131 -10.51 -0.90 12.99
CA CYS A 131 -10.01 -1.58 14.18
C CYS A 131 -10.02 -0.67 15.42
N GLU A 132 -9.50 0.56 15.28
CA GLU A 132 -9.46 1.54 16.36
C GLU A 132 -10.86 1.95 16.81
N ALA A 133 -11.79 2.14 15.87
CA ALA A 133 -13.20 2.42 16.19
C ALA A 133 -13.86 1.27 16.97
N ALA A 134 -13.63 0.03 16.54
CA ALA A 134 -14.14 -1.16 17.24
C ALA A 134 -13.51 -1.31 18.65
N SER A 135 -12.20 -1.05 18.77
CA SER A 135 -11.50 -1.03 20.07
C SER A 135 -12.02 0.07 20.99
N ALA A 136 -12.31 1.25 20.43
CA ALA A 136 -12.91 2.34 21.20
C ALA A 136 -14.32 1.99 21.69
N ALA A 137 -15.11 1.31 20.88
CA ALA A 137 -16.45 0.85 21.28
C ALA A 137 -16.37 -0.16 22.43
N GLU A 138 -15.46 -1.14 22.35
CA GLU A 138 -15.21 -2.10 23.43
C GLU A 138 -14.76 -1.40 24.73
N LEU A 139 -13.84 -0.45 24.64
CA LEU A 139 -13.38 0.33 25.81
C LEU A 139 -14.51 1.12 26.45
N LYS A 140 -15.41 1.72 25.67
CA LYS A 140 -16.58 2.44 26.18
C LYS A 140 -17.58 1.52 26.88
N GLN A 141 -17.71 0.28 26.43
CA GLN A 141 -18.52 -0.73 27.14
C GLN A 141 -17.90 -1.10 28.49
N LYS A 142 -16.57 -1.31 28.53
CA LYS A 142 -15.85 -1.62 29.78
C LYS A 142 -15.79 -0.44 30.73
N PHE A 143 -15.68 0.77 30.19
CA PHE A 143 -15.54 2.02 30.94
C PHE A 143 -16.55 3.06 30.43
N PRO A 144 -17.79 3.07 30.90
CA PRO A 144 -18.85 3.96 30.40
C PRO A 144 -18.53 5.47 30.51
N ARG A 145 -17.62 5.86 31.41
CA ARG A 145 -17.19 7.25 31.63
C ARG A 145 -15.80 7.48 31.07
N VAL A 146 -15.64 7.40 29.75
CA VAL A 146 -14.38 7.72 29.06
C VAL A 146 -14.47 9.11 28.46
N ALA A 147 -13.55 10.01 28.86
CA ALA A 147 -13.49 11.36 28.31
C ALA A 147 -12.77 11.42 26.95
N ARG A 148 -11.68 10.63 26.82
CA ARG A 148 -10.88 10.61 25.58
C ARG A 148 -10.22 9.25 25.39
N ILE A 149 -10.17 8.80 24.12
CA ILE A 149 -9.36 7.68 23.66
C ILE A 149 -8.46 8.18 22.56
N ALA A 150 -7.18 7.86 22.61
CA ALA A 150 -6.19 8.17 21.58
C ALA A 150 -5.46 6.92 21.14
N PHE A 151 -5.19 6.77 19.86
CA PHE A 151 -4.46 5.66 19.26
C PHE A 151 -3.15 6.15 18.66
N GLY A 152 -2.07 5.38 18.81
CA GLY A 152 -0.76 5.68 18.27
C GLY A 152 -0.53 5.02 16.92
N SER A 153 -0.59 5.77 15.82
CA SER A 153 -0.39 5.24 14.47
C SER A 153 0.99 4.59 14.28
N ASP A 154 2.01 5.09 14.95
CA ASP A 154 3.39 4.59 14.86
C ASP A 154 3.57 3.23 15.53
N SER A 155 2.65 2.88 16.42
CA SER A 155 2.67 1.60 17.15
C SER A 155 1.97 0.48 16.41
N ARG A 156 1.28 0.77 15.30
CA ARG A 156 0.53 -0.20 14.52
C ARG A 156 1.45 -1.30 13.96
N ARG A 157 1.07 -2.55 14.20
CA ARG A 157 1.79 -3.74 13.69
C ARG A 157 0.79 -4.74 13.13
N LEU A 158 1.04 -5.18 11.91
CA LEU A 158 0.32 -6.28 11.27
C LEU A 158 1.11 -7.57 11.43
N SER A 159 0.41 -8.64 11.71
CA SER A 159 0.95 -10.00 11.78
C SER A 159 -0.04 -11.01 11.20
N PRO A 160 0.43 -12.19 10.74
CA PRO A 160 -0.48 -13.25 10.38
C PRO A 160 -1.35 -13.63 11.58
N ALA A 161 -2.61 -13.98 11.35
CA ALA A 161 -3.48 -14.63 12.32
C ALA A 161 -3.43 -16.15 12.13
N ALA A 162 -4.22 -16.88 12.90
CA ALA A 162 -4.27 -18.34 12.80
C ALA A 162 -4.87 -18.85 11.48
N ASP A 163 -5.66 -18.03 10.82
CA ASP A 163 -6.31 -18.32 9.55
C ASP A 163 -5.63 -17.57 8.39
N THR A 164 -5.54 -18.19 7.21
CA THR A 164 -4.91 -17.64 6.01
C THR A 164 -5.62 -16.40 5.45
N HIS A 165 -6.90 -16.22 5.77
CA HIS A 165 -7.71 -15.08 5.33
C HIS A 165 -7.85 -13.99 6.40
N THR A 166 -7.16 -14.14 7.53
CA THR A 166 -7.25 -13.21 8.64
C THR A 166 -5.88 -12.59 8.92
N SER A 167 -5.86 -11.30 9.15
CA SER A 167 -4.68 -10.55 9.62
C SER A 167 -4.95 -9.97 11.00
N SER A 168 -3.94 -9.97 11.85
CA SER A 168 -4.00 -9.35 13.17
C SER A 168 -3.35 -7.97 13.11
N LEU A 169 -4.12 -6.93 13.42
CA LEU A 169 -3.63 -5.57 13.64
C LEU A 169 -3.56 -5.29 15.13
N ALA A 170 -2.39 -4.97 15.63
CA ALA A 170 -2.17 -4.59 17.03
C ALA A 170 -1.55 -3.19 17.12
N GLY A 171 -1.75 -2.53 18.25
CA GLY A 171 -1.17 -1.22 18.53
C GLY A 171 -1.34 -0.77 19.97
N LEU A 172 -0.86 0.43 20.23
CA LEU A 172 -0.94 1.09 21.53
C LEU A 172 -1.91 2.25 21.47
N GLY A 173 -2.58 2.49 22.57
CA GLY A 173 -3.43 3.66 22.78
C GLY A 173 -3.35 4.18 24.21
N ALA A 174 -4.06 5.25 24.48
CA ALA A 174 -4.21 5.80 25.81
C ALA A 174 -5.67 6.22 26.06
N VAL A 175 -6.18 5.89 27.24
CA VAL A 175 -7.54 6.23 27.67
C VAL A 175 -7.51 7.22 28.83
N GLN A 176 -8.24 8.32 28.69
CA GLN A 176 -8.46 9.29 29.76
C GLN A 176 -9.89 9.13 30.28
N ARG A 177 -10.04 8.75 31.54
CA ARG A 177 -11.35 8.43 32.15
C ARG A 177 -12.19 9.67 32.45
N ALA A 178 -11.55 10.79 32.81
CA ALA A 178 -12.24 12.06 33.02
C ALA A 178 -11.33 13.23 32.59
N PRO A 179 -11.89 14.40 32.27
CA PRO A 179 -11.11 15.58 31.95
C PRO A 179 -10.10 15.88 33.07
N GLY A 180 -8.84 16.16 32.72
CA GLY A 180 -7.76 16.46 33.66
C GLY A 180 -7.11 15.24 34.34
N MET A 181 -7.65 14.03 34.20
CA MET A 181 -6.99 12.82 34.68
C MET A 181 -5.85 12.39 33.75
N GLN A 182 -4.86 11.74 34.34
CA GLN A 182 -3.76 11.15 33.59
C GLN A 182 -4.29 10.07 32.62
N ALA A 183 -3.77 10.07 31.41
CA ALA A 183 -4.09 9.04 30.42
C ALA A 183 -3.40 7.72 30.79
N VAL A 184 -4.17 6.63 30.75
CA VAL A 184 -3.70 5.26 31.03
C VAL A 184 -3.44 4.57 29.68
N PRO A 185 -2.23 4.02 29.47
CA PRO A 185 -1.92 3.28 28.26
C PRO A 185 -2.74 1.97 28.20
N PHE A 186 -3.05 1.54 26.98
CA PHE A 186 -3.65 0.24 26.71
C PHE A 186 -3.11 -0.34 25.40
N ASN A 187 -3.19 -1.66 25.29
CA ASN A 187 -2.94 -2.37 24.04
C ASN A 187 -4.28 -2.72 23.38
N TYR A 188 -4.30 -2.70 22.06
CA TYR A 188 -5.43 -3.22 21.28
C TYR A 188 -4.96 -4.19 20.22
N ARG A 189 -5.83 -5.13 19.87
CA ARG A 189 -5.65 -6.10 18.80
C ARG A 189 -6.98 -6.38 18.15
N CYS A 190 -7.01 -6.34 16.81
CA CYS A 190 -8.14 -6.77 16.00
C CYS A 190 -7.70 -7.87 15.06
N GLU A 191 -8.59 -8.83 14.84
CA GLU A 191 -8.51 -9.74 13.71
C GLU A 191 -9.41 -9.23 12.59
N ILE A 192 -8.87 -9.14 11.40
CA ILE A 192 -9.49 -8.53 10.22
C ILE A 192 -9.54 -9.57 9.11
N ASP A 193 -10.71 -9.86 8.57
CA ASP A 193 -10.85 -10.65 7.34
C ASP A 193 -10.30 -9.82 6.16
N THR A 194 -9.25 -10.32 5.51
CA THR A 194 -8.55 -9.61 4.44
C THR A 194 -9.32 -9.56 3.12
N ARG A 195 -10.40 -10.34 2.97
CA ARG A 195 -11.22 -10.39 1.77
C ARG A 195 -12.22 -9.24 1.69
N ASP A 196 -12.73 -8.77 2.82
CA ASP A 196 -13.78 -7.75 2.89
C ASP A 196 -13.51 -6.64 3.93
N GLY A 197 -12.43 -6.75 4.70
CA GLY A 197 -12.06 -5.78 5.74
C GLY A 197 -12.90 -5.85 7.03
N ARG A 198 -13.73 -6.89 7.18
CA ARG A 198 -14.59 -7.06 8.36
C ARG A 198 -13.76 -7.36 9.60
N ILE A 199 -14.06 -6.67 10.69
CA ILE A 199 -13.49 -6.97 12.01
C ILE A 199 -14.10 -8.26 12.56
N VAL A 200 -13.28 -9.28 12.72
CA VAL A 200 -13.70 -10.61 13.24
C VAL A 200 -13.68 -10.61 14.76
N SER A 201 -12.64 -10.08 15.36
CA SER A 201 -12.53 -9.99 16.82
C SER A 201 -11.78 -8.72 17.23
N VAL A 202 -12.06 -8.27 18.46
CA VAL A 202 -11.38 -7.14 19.09
C VAL A 202 -10.98 -7.51 20.50
N GLN A 203 -9.80 -7.13 20.91
CA GLN A 203 -9.30 -7.31 22.27
C GLN A 203 -8.62 -6.02 22.73
N THR A 204 -8.93 -5.58 23.94
CA THR A 204 -8.26 -4.46 24.58
C THR A 204 -7.77 -4.87 25.97
N SER A 205 -6.53 -4.52 26.30
CA SER A 205 -5.91 -4.78 27.60
C SER A 205 -5.15 -3.54 28.10
N PRO A 206 -5.24 -3.20 29.40
CA PRO A 206 -4.43 -2.15 30.02
C PRO A 206 -2.95 -2.51 30.02
#